data_a437c2b82b692a07a3859bbb34bcfb25
#
_entry.id   a437c2b82b692a07a3859bbb34bcfb25
#
_cell.length_a   1.000
_cell.length_b   1.000
_cell.length_c   1.000
_cell.angle_alpha   90.00
_cell.angle_beta   90.00
_cell.angle_gamma   90.00
#
_symmetry.space_group_name_H-M   'P 1'
#
loop_
_entity.id
_entity.type
_entity.pdbx_description
1 polymer ?
#
loop_
_entity_poly.entity_id
_entity_poly.type
_entity_poly.pdbx_seq_one_letter_code
_entity_poly.pdbx_strand_id
1 'polypeptide(L)'
;MKELIQEERAIVWYLSHHREATSNQMLESDSPYAELLSPYFQPESSDLQSWMEFPYEQNKKYPEQKIYGTSAGIHVRSKSESMIVYLLYDYKIPFRYECALELGQVTAYPDFTIRHPKTGKLFIWEHFGMMDDPTYRRNALSKLQLYMEHGWIPSVNLLLTYETKEYPLDMAYVEGVIKDYFVK
;
A
#
# COMPACT_ATOMS: atom_id res chain seq x y z
N MET A 1 -4.51 -7.07 -35.97
CA MET A 1 -5.47 -5.95 -36.14
C MET A 1 -6.94 -6.37 -36.06
N LYS A 2 -7.39 -7.43 -36.71
CA LYS A 2 -8.79 -7.90 -36.64
C LYS A 2 -9.15 -8.49 -35.24
N GLU A 3 -8.23 -9.20 -34.59
CA GLU A 3 -8.42 -9.76 -33.23
C GLU A 3 -8.56 -8.67 -32.17
N LEU A 4 -7.70 -7.66 -32.18
CA LEU A 4 -7.78 -6.52 -31.26
C LEU A 4 -9.11 -5.76 -31.35
N ILE A 5 -9.67 -5.63 -32.56
CA ILE A 5 -10.98 -4.99 -32.77
C ILE A 5 -12.12 -5.87 -32.26
N GLN A 6 -11.98 -7.19 -32.30
CA GLN A 6 -12.98 -8.09 -31.73
C GLN A 6 -12.92 -8.09 -30.21
N GLU A 7 -11.73 -8.07 -29.61
CA GLU A 7 -11.54 -7.95 -28.15
C GLU A 7 -12.08 -6.62 -27.63
N GLU A 8 -11.75 -5.51 -28.29
CA GLU A 8 -12.30 -4.18 -27.92
C GLU A 8 -13.84 -4.16 -27.94
N ARG A 9 -14.45 -4.71 -28.99
CA ARG A 9 -15.90 -4.80 -29.10
C ARG A 9 -16.52 -5.70 -28.04
N ALA A 10 -15.89 -6.80 -27.69
CA ALA A 10 -16.35 -7.70 -26.63
C ALA A 10 -16.29 -7.01 -25.26
N ILE A 11 -15.22 -6.27 -24.99
CA ILE A 11 -15.06 -5.50 -23.73
C ILE A 11 -16.11 -4.37 -23.68
N VAL A 12 -16.29 -3.60 -24.72
CA VAL A 12 -17.28 -2.52 -24.80
C VAL A 12 -18.71 -3.06 -24.64
N TRP A 13 -19.02 -4.16 -25.29
CA TRP A 13 -20.33 -4.82 -25.15
C TRP A 13 -20.53 -5.32 -23.72
N TYR A 14 -19.51 -5.94 -23.11
CA TYR A 14 -19.53 -6.41 -21.74
C TYR A 14 -19.80 -5.24 -20.76
N LEU A 15 -18.99 -4.17 -20.82
CA LEU A 15 -19.13 -3.00 -19.95
C LEU A 15 -20.49 -2.28 -20.10
N SER A 16 -21.13 -2.37 -21.28
CA SER A 16 -22.43 -1.73 -21.52
C SER A 16 -23.65 -2.59 -21.09
N HIS A 17 -23.46 -3.90 -20.86
CA HIS A 17 -24.57 -4.83 -20.61
C HIS A 17 -24.52 -5.50 -19.23
N HIS A 18 -23.44 -5.31 -18.44
CA HIS A 18 -23.30 -5.95 -17.13
C HIS A 18 -23.52 -4.98 -15.97
N ARG A 19 -24.31 -5.41 -15.00
CA ARG A 19 -24.48 -4.72 -13.71
C ARG A 19 -23.36 -5.16 -12.75
N GLU A 20 -22.96 -4.29 -11.79
CA GLU A 20 -21.88 -4.52 -10.81
C GLU A 20 -21.96 -5.89 -10.08
N ALA A 21 -23.19 -6.37 -9.79
CA ALA A 21 -23.38 -7.68 -9.15
C ALA A 21 -22.88 -8.86 -10.01
N THR A 22 -22.87 -8.72 -11.34
CA THR A 22 -22.45 -9.79 -12.25
C THR A 22 -20.92 -9.83 -12.40
N SER A 23 -20.25 -8.68 -12.27
CA SER A 23 -18.78 -8.63 -12.31
C SER A 23 -18.14 -9.32 -11.10
N ASN A 24 -18.73 -9.18 -9.90
CA ASN A 24 -18.24 -9.87 -8.70
C ASN A 24 -18.40 -11.39 -8.79
N GLN A 25 -19.50 -11.89 -9.38
CA GLN A 25 -19.70 -13.33 -9.60
C GLN A 25 -18.70 -13.92 -10.61
N MET A 26 -18.23 -13.14 -11.59
CA MET A 26 -17.22 -13.60 -12.55
C MET A 26 -15.82 -13.71 -11.95
N LEU A 27 -15.57 -13.02 -10.84
CA LEU A 27 -14.31 -13.01 -10.13
C LEU A 27 -14.24 -14.08 -9.03
N GLU A 28 -15.33 -14.82 -8.76
CA GLU A 28 -15.33 -15.94 -7.84
C GLU A 28 -14.41 -17.06 -8.35
N SER A 29 -13.72 -17.73 -7.42
CA SER A 29 -12.67 -18.72 -7.74
C SER A 29 -13.14 -19.92 -8.54
N ASP A 30 -14.44 -20.22 -8.54
CA ASP A 30 -15.09 -21.30 -9.28
C ASP A 30 -15.71 -20.83 -10.61
N SER A 31 -15.58 -19.56 -10.94
CA SER A 31 -16.02 -18.99 -12.21
C SER A 31 -15.15 -19.49 -13.36
N PRO A 32 -15.76 -19.92 -14.50
CA PRO A 32 -15.02 -20.30 -15.70
C PRO A 32 -14.21 -19.13 -16.30
N TYR A 33 -14.43 -17.92 -15.84
CA TYR A 33 -13.72 -16.71 -16.25
C TYR A 33 -12.58 -16.31 -15.30
N ALA A 34 -12.47 -16.97 -14.13
CA ALA A 34 -11.48 -16.64 -13.12
C ALA A 34 -10.04 -16.73 -13.65
N GLU A 35 -9.71 -17.75 -14.44
CA GLU A 35 -8.38 -17.90 -15.04
C GLU A 35 -8.06 -16.82 -16.08
N LEU A 36 -9.05 -16.34 -16.84
CA LEU A 36 -8.89 -15.29 -17.82
C LEU A 36 -8.75 -13.90 -17.19
N LEU A 37 -9.39 -13.71 -16.04
CA LEU A 37 -9.42 -12.41 -15.33
C LEU A 37 -8.34 -12.29 -14.27
N SER A 38 -7.83 -13.43 -13.75
CA SER A 38 -6.88 -13.45 -12.63
C SER A 38 -5.59 -12.66 -12.83
N PRO A 39 -5.01 -12.49 -14.04
CA PRO A 39 -3.85 -11.63 -14.23
C PRO A 39 -4.15 -10.12 -14.09
N TYR A 40 -5.40 -9.72 -14.30
CA TYR A 40 -5.80 -8.31 -14.39
C TYR A 40 -6.73 -7.86 -13.26
N PHE A 41 -7.46 -8.80 -12.67
CA PHE A 41 -8.43 -8.54 -11.60
C PHE A 41 -8.23 -9.57 -10.49
N GLN A 42 -7.41 -9.21 -9.49
CA GLN A 42 -7.51 -9.89 -8.21
C GLN A 42 -8.65 -9.24 -7.45
N PRO A 43 -9.74 -9.97 -7.09
CA PRO A 43 -10.74 -9.43 -6.19
C PRO A 43 -10.01 -9.10 -4.88
N GLU A 44 -10.14 -7.86 -4.42
CA GLU A 44 -9.80 -7.56 -3.03
C GLU A 44 -10.61 -8.55 -2.20
N SER A 45 -9.94 -9.39 -1.41
CA SER A 45 -10.70 -10.28 -0.54
C SER A 45 -11.55 -9.40 0.36
N SER A 46 -12.82 -9.77 0.57
CA SER A 46 -13.73 -9.02 1.46
C SER A 46 -13.10 -8.77 2.84
N ASP A 47 -12.22 -9.67 3.27
CA ASP A 47 -11.48 -9.57 4.53
C ASP A 47 -10.42 -8.46 4.50
N LEU A 48 -9.75 -8.24 3.37
CA LEU A 48 -8.74 -7.19 3.23
C LEU A 48 -9.40 -5.81 3.14
N GLN A 49 -10.49 -5.69 2.40
CA GLN A 49 -11.27 -4.48 2.34
C GLN A 49 -11.87 -4.14 3.71
N SER A 50 -12.48 -5.11 4.38
CA SER A 50 -12.99 -4.95 5.74
C SER A 50 -11.90 -4.53 6.71
N TRP A 51 -10.68 -5.09 6.58
CA TRP A 51 -9.54 -4.68 7.39
C TRP A 51 -9.13 -3.23 7.11
N MET A 52 -9.11 -2.77 5.86
CA MET A 52 -8.78 -1.37 5.53
C MET A 52 -9.79 -0.39 6.11
N GLU A 53 -11.08 -0.71 6.02
CA GLU A 53 -12.20 0.15 6.42
C GLU A 53 -12.47 0.09 7.93
N PHE A 54 -12.06 -0.98 8.62
CA PHE A 54 -12.28 -1.11 10.05
C PHE A 54 -11.57 0.01 10.82
N PRO A 55 -12.26 0.71 11.73
CA PRO A 55 -11.67 1.79 12.52
C PRO A 55 -10.42 1.34 13.25
N TYR A 56 -9.36 2.13 13.18
CA TYR A 56 -8.11 1.88 13.87
C TYR A 56 -7.60 3.15 14.57
N GLU A 57 -6.81 2.97 15.60
CA GLU A 57 -6.14 4.08 16.25
C GLU A 57 -5.04 4.64 15.35
N GLN A 58 -5.15 5.92 15.03
CA GLN A 58 -4.22 6.65 14.20
C GLN A 58 -3.43 7.65 15.03
N ASN A 59 -2.20 7.97 14.61
CA ASN A 59 -1.38 8.99 15.24
C ASN A 59 -2.10 10.35 15.25
N LYS A 60 -2.34 10.86 16.47
CA LYS A 60 -3.03 12.14 16.74
C LYS A 60 -2.08 13.33 16.86
N LYS A 61 -0.76 13.09 16.82
CA LYS A 61 0.24 14.16 16.96
C LYS A 61 0.33 14.97 15.67
N TYR A 62 0.33 16.29 15.81
CA TYR A 62 0.52 17.25 14.73
C TYR A 62 -0.42 17.03 13.53
N PRO A 63 -1.75 17.00 13.72
CA PRO A 63 -2.70 16.77 12.63
C PRO A 63 -2.63 17.84 11.54
N GLU A 64 -2.22 19.06 11.88
CA GLU A 64 -2.01 20.19 10.97
C GLU A 64 -0.89 19.95 9.94
N GLN A 65 -0.02 18.96 10.16
CA GLN A 65 1.03 18.60 9.21
C GLN A 65 0.54 17.68 8.08
N LYS A 66 -0.64 17.10 8.22
CA LYS A 66 -1.25 16.23 7.19
C LYS A 66 -1.90 17.09 6.10
N ILE A 67 -1.09 17.69 5.24
CA ILE A 67 -1.54 18.70 4.24
C ILE A 67 -1.60 18.16 2.81
N TYR A 68 -0.98 17.00 2.54
CA TYR A 68 -0.97 16.43 1.19
C TYR A 68 -2.11 15.46 1.00
N GLY A 69 -3.10 15.84 0.17
CA GLY A 69 -4.20 14.97 -0.25
C GLY A 69 -3.71 13.86 -1.18
N THR A 70 -4.35 12.70 -1.11
CA THR A 70 -3.99 11.52 -1.89
C THR A 70 -5.15 10.95 -2.69
N SER A 71 -4.86 10.09 -3.67
CA SER A 71 -5.86 9.34 -4.45
C SER A 71 -6.70 8.37 -3.59
N ALA A 72 -6.19 7.94 -2.45
CA ALA A 72 -6.92 7.11 -1.50
C ALA A 72 -7.86 7.92 -0.56
N GLY A 73 -7.99 9.23 -0.77
CA GLY A 73 -8.88 10.10 0.03
C GLY A 73 -8.34 10.46 1.41
N ILE A 74 -7.11 10.09 1.75
CA ILE A 74 -6.44 10.44 3.01
C ILE A 74 -5.46 11.61 2.82
N HIS A 75 -5.13 12.27 3.92
CA HIS A 75 -4.06 13.29 3.95
C HIS A 75 -2.83 12.75 4.67
N VAL A 76 -1.66 13.02 4.10
CA VAL A 76 -0.36 12.59 4.60
C VAL A 76 0.56 13.78 4.87
N ARG A 77 1.72 13.56 5.52
CA ARG A 77 2.61 14.63 5.98
C ARG A 77 3.60 15.11 4.92
N SER A 78 3.94 14.27 3.95
CA SER A 78 4.94 14.62 2.94
C SER A 78 4.48 14.27 1.52
N LYS A 79 5.15 14.89 0.53
CA LYS A 79 4.96 14.54 -0.88
C LYS A 79 5.40 13.11 -1.17
N SER A 80 6.49 12.66 -0.55
CA SER A 80 7.01 11.31 -0.71
C SER A 80 6.04 10.26 -0.18
N GLU A 81 5.40 10.51 0.97
CA GLU A 81 4.30 9.65 1.45
C GLU A 81 3.11 9.64 0.50
N SER A 82 2.75 10.81 -0.10
CA SER A 82 1.65 10.84 -1.08
C SER A 82 1.97 10.05 -2.36
N MET A 83 3.24 10.01 -2.77
CA MET A 83 3.71 9.18 -3.89
C MET A 83 3.61 7.67 -3.55
N ILE A 84 3.99 7.28 -2.34
CA ILE A 84 3.86 5.90 -1.86
C ILE A 84 2.38 5.50 -1.82
N VAL A 85 1.51 6.35 -1.26
CA VAL A 85 0.05 6.11 -1.24
C VAL A 85 -0.52 5.96 -2.64
N TYR A 86 -0.10 6.82 -3.57
CA TYR A 86 -0.55 6.73 -4.96
C TYR A 86 -0.27 5.34 -5.55
N LEU A 87 0.95 4.83 -5.38
CA LEU A 87 1.32 3.52 -5.90
C LEU A 87 0.65 2.37 -5.13
N LEU A 88 0.56 2.43 -3.79
CA LEU A 88 -0.17 1.42 -3.01
C LEU A 88 -1.64 1.34 -3.46
N TYR A 89 -2.27 2.49 -3.70
CA TYR A 89 -3.65 2.57 -4.17
C TYR A 89 -3.81 2.05 -5.60
N ASP A 90 -2.91 2.43 -6.51
CA ASP A 90 -2.92 2.01 -7.93
C ASP A 90 -2.74 0.49 -8.07
N TYR A 91 -1.83 -0.09 -7.28
CA TYR A 91 -1.59 -1.54 -7.20
C TYR A 91 -2.60 -2.29 -6.32
N LYS A 92 -3.60 -1.61 -5.76
CA LYS A 92 -4.62 -2.18 -4.85
C LYS A 92 -4.01 -2.94 -3.67
N ILE A 93 -2.93 -2.42 -3.11
CA ILE A 93 -2.28 -2.99 -1.93
C ILE A 93 -2.99 -2.45 -0.69
N PRO A 94 -3.56 -3.32 0.17
CA PRO A 94 -4.26 -2.89 1.38
C PRO A 94 -3.30 -2.28 2.39
N PHE A 95 -3.56 -1.05 2.82
CA PHE A 95 -2.71 -0.36 3.79
C PHE A 95 -3.51 0.50 4.76
N ARG A 96 -2.90 0.82 5.90
CA ARG A 96 -3.33 1.83 6.87
C ARG A 96 -2.22 2.82 7.09
N TYR A 97 -2.55 4.09 7.11
CA TYR A 97 -1.60 5.18 7.33
C TYR A 97 -1.52 5.55 8.80
N GLU A 98 -0.29 5.64 9.35
CA GLU A 98 0.00 5.95 10.76
C GLU A 98 -0.87 5.15 11.75
N CYS A 99 -1.06 3.86 11.50
CA CYS A 99 -1.80 2.96 12.37
C CYS A 99 -0.98 2.61 13.61
N ALA A 100 -1.62 2.64 14.79
CA ALA A 100 -0.97 2.25 16.04
C ALA A 100 -0.43 0.82 15.97
N LEU A 101 0.83 0.66 16.37
CA LEU A 101 1.54 -0.60 16.46
C LEU A 101 2.11 -0.75 17.87
N GLU A 102 1.59 -1.73 18.62
CA GLU A 102 2.04 -2.01 19.97
C GLU A 102 3.38 -2.76 19.95
N LEU A 103 4.39 -2.16 20.58
CA LEU A 103 5.74 -2.70 20.73
C LEU A 103 6.07 -2.80 22.23
N GLY A 104 5.58 -3.87 22.85
CA GLY A 104 5.68 -4.04 24.31
C GLY A 104 4.93 -2.95 25.08
N GLN A 105 5.65 -2.05 25.73
CA GLN A 105 5.06 -0.91 26.48
C GLN A 105 5.02 0.39 25.67
N VAL A 106 5.45 0.36 24.41
CA VAL A 106 5.54 1.54 23.54
C VAL A 106 4.60 1.36 22.36
N THR A 107 3.79 2.37 22.08
CA THR A 107 3.00 2.44 20.84
C THR A 107 3.78 3.23 19.80
N ALA A 108 4.11 2.59 18.70
CA ALA A 108 4.70 3.23 17.52
C ALA A 108 3.63 3.47 16.44
N TYR A 109 3.91 4.39 15.55
CA TYR A 109 3.05 4.71 14.41
C TYR A 109 3.93 4.67 13.15
N PRO A 110 4.03 3.50 12.48
CA PRO A 110 4.70 3.42 11.19
C PRO A 110 3.95 4.24 10.15
N ASP A 111 4.66 4.75 9.14
CA ASP A 111 4.01 5.53 8.08
C ASP A 111 2.93 4.69 7.41
N PHE A 112 3.24 3.43 7.10
CA PHE A 112 2.24 2.50 6.54
C PHE A 112 2.31 1.14 7.23
N THR A 113 1.14 0.62 7.59
CA THR A 113 0.92 -0.79 7.92
C THR A 113 0.23 -1.43 6.73
N ILE A 114 0.83 -2.47 6.15
CA ILE A 114 0.38 -3.10 4.91
C ILE A 114 -0.01 -4.54 5.19
N ARG A 115 -1.11 -4.98 4.62
CA ARG A 115 -1.50 -6.39 4.65
C ARG A 115 -1.24 -6.99 3.28
N HIS A 116 -0.36 -8.00 3.22
CA HIS A 116 0.01 -8.63 1.95
C HIS A 116 -1.22 -9.26 1.27
N PRO A 117 -1.53 -8.90 0.01
CA PRO A 117 -2.78 -9.31 -0.65
C PRO A 117 -3.00 -10.83 -0.71
N LYS A 118 -1.94 -11.60 -0.99
CA LYS A 118 -2.02 -13.06 -1.15
C LYS A 118 -1.90 -13.84 0.16
N THR A 119 -1.08 -13.36 1.10
CA THR A 119 -0.73 -14.15 2.31
C THR A 119 -1.37 -13.63 3.58
N GLY A 120 -1.95 -12.43 3.56
CA GLY A 120 -2.50 -11.74 4.73
C GLY A 120 -1.45 -11.30 5.77
N LYS A 121 -0.15 -11.56 5.54
CA LYS A 121 0.93 -11.18 6.45
C LYS A 121 1.04 -9.68 6.56
N LEU A 122 1.37 -9.19 7.75
CA LEU A 122 1.58 -7.77 8.00
C LEU A 122 3.01 -7.37 7.67
N PHE A 123 3.13 -6.22 7.04
CA PHE A 123 4.35 -5.48 6.80
C PHE A 123 4.20 -4.08 7.38
N ILE A 124 5.29 -3.47 7.79
CA ILE A 124 5.36 -2.04 8.03
C ILE A 124 6.31 -1.39 7.03
N TRP A 125 6.01 -0.17 6.64
CA TRP A 125 6.85 0.63 5.74
C TRP A 125 7.11 1.98 6.37
N GLU A 126 8.37 2.34 6.50
CA GLU A 126 8.85 3.64 6.97
C GLU A 126 9.55 4.37 5.84
N HIS A 127 9.20 5.63 5.68
CA HIS A 127 9.89 6.54 4.78
C HIS A 127 10.66 7.61 5.55
N PHE A 128 11.97 7.59 5.48
CA PHE A 128 12.83 8.54 6.17
C PHE A 128 13.21 9.69 5.24
N GLY A 129 12.45 10.79 5.32
CA GLY A 129 12.48 11.91 4.37
C GLY A 129 13.59 12.95 4.58
N MET A 130 14.37 12.88 5.66
CA MET A 130 15.36 13.92 6.01
C MET A 130 16.69 13.32 6.48
N MET A 131 17.22 12.35 5.74
CA MET A 131 18.41 11.60 6.15
C MET A 131 19.71 12.42 6.08
N ASP A 132 19.69 13.61 5.49
CA ASP A 132 20.76 14.61 5.55
C ASP A 132 20.78 15.37 6.88
N ASP A 133 19.67 15.43 7.65
CA ASP A 133 19.67 16.04 8.99
C ASP A 133 20.21 15.06 10.06
N PRO A 134 21.30 15.44 10.80
CA PRO A 134 21.91 14.54 11.78
C PRO A 134 20.99 14.18 12.97
N THR A 135 20.09 15.09 13.36
CA THR A 135 19.17 14.87 14.49
C THR A 135 18.04 13.94 14.06
N TYR A 136 17.47 14.19 12.89
CA TYR A 136 16.46 13.31 12.29
C TYR A 136 17.01 11.89 12.11
N ARG A 137 18.21 11.77 11.54
CA ARG A 137 18.88 10.47 11.32
C ARG A 137 19.06 9.66 12.61
N ARG A 138 19.47 10.31 13.73
CA ARG A 138 19.55 9.63 15.03
C ARG A 138 18.19 9.09 15.49
N ASN A 139 17.14 9.89 15.34
CA ASN A 139 15.79 9.48 15.71
C ASN A 139 15.28 8.33 14.82
N ALA A 140 15.55 8.39 13.52
CA ALA A 140 15.23 7.34 12.56
C ALA A 140 15.92 6.01 12.92
N LEU A 141 17.20 6.04 13.26
CA LEU A 141 17.96 4.86 13.70
C LEU A 141 17.43 4.29 15.02
N SER A 142 17.07 5.13 15.99
CA SER A 142 16.45 4.68 17.25
C SER A 142 15.08 4.03 17.01
N LYS A 143 14.28 4.59 16.09
CA LYS A 143 12.99 4.01 15.69
C LYS A 143 13.18 2.64 15.03
N LEU A 144 14.17 2.55 14.13
CA LEU A 144 14.52 1.29 13.47
C LEU A 144 14.98 0.22 14.45
N GLN A 145 15.82 0.58 15.43
CA GLN A 145 16.26 -0.32 16.48
C GLN A 145 15.05 -0.84 17.28
N LEU A 146 14.13 0.01 17.69
CA LEU A 146 12.91 -0.37 18.40
C LEU A 146 12.09 -1.39 17.61
N TYR A 147 11.93 -1.19 16.30
CA TYR A 147 11.24 -2.15 15.44
C TYR A 147 11.93 -3.51 15.42
N MET A 148 13.25 -3.54 15.25
CA MET A 148 14.03 -4.78 15.19
C MET A 148 13.97 -5.57 16.50
N GLU A 149 14.01 -4.89 17.66
CA GLU A 149 13.87 -5.51 18.98
C GLU A 149 12.49 -6.19 19.16
N HIS A 150 11.49 -5.79 18.36
CA HIS A 150 10.14 -6.37 18.40
C HIS A 150 9.81 -7.24 17.17
N GLY A 151 10.84 -7.74 16.46
CA GLY A 151 10.65 -8.71 15.39
C GLY A 151 10.28 -8.13 14.02
N TRP A 152 10.35 -6.81 13.85
CA TRP A 152 10.21 -6.16 12.55
C TRP A 152 11.59 -6.06 11.89
N ILE A 153 11.84 -6.92 10.92
CA ILE A 153 13.17 -7.10 10.33
C ILE A 153 13.23 -6.43 8.96
N PRO A 154 14.19 -5.54 8.71
CA PRO A 154 14.40 -4.92 7.40
C PRO A 154 14.49 -5.95 6.28
N SER A 155 13.83 -5.66 5.17
CA SER A 155 13.73 -6.51 3.98
C SER A 155 13.00 -7.85 4.18
N VAL A 156 12.40 -8.09 5.36
CA VAL A 156 11.57 -9.28 5.62
C VAL A 156 10.11 -8.89 5.80
N ASN A 157 9.82 -8.05 6.79
CA ASN A 157 8.49 -7.53 7.10
C ASN A 157 8.51 -6.03 7.47
N LEU A 158 9.68 -5.39 7.37
CA LEU A 158 9.90 -3.95 7.53
C LEU A 158 10.51 -3.40 6.24
N LEU A 159 9.76 -2.59 5.51
CA LEU A 159 10.21 -1.87 4.33
C LEU A 159 10.72 -0.49 4.72
N LEU A 160 11.84 -0.11 4.14
CA LEU A 160 12.49 1.16 4.42
C LEU A 160 12.78 1.88 3.12
N THR A 161 12.37 3.14 3.03
CA THR A 161 12.78 4.05 1.97
C THR A 161 13.38 5.30 2.57
N TYR A 162 14.30 5.89 1.86
CA TYR A 162 15.08 7.04 2.34
C TYR A 162 15.15 8.11 1.28
N GLU A 163 15.20 9.36 1.71
CA GLU A 163 15.55 10.47 0.84
C GLU A 163 16.40 11.52 1.55
N THR A 164 17.08 12.31 0.76
CA THR A 164 17.81 13.50 1.15
C THR A 164 17.46 14.63 0.18
N LYS A 165 17.91 15.84 0.45
CA LYS A 165 17.72 16.95 -0.49
C LYS A 165 18.39 16.71 -1.85
N GLU A 166 19.52 16.00 -1.85
CA GLU A 166 20.26 15.67 -3.08
C GLU A 166 19.67 14.47 -3.81
N TYR A 167 19.12 13.50 -3.06
CA TYR A 167 18.55 12.25 -3.58
C TYR A 167 17.09 12.11 -3.13
N PRO A 168 16.16 12.75 -3.84
CA PRO A 168 14.73 12.62 -3.54
C PRO A 168 14.22 11.21 -3.84
N LEU A 169 13.09 10.85 -3.25
CA LEU A 169 12.46 9.56 -3.47
C LEU A 169 12.09 9.38 -4.96
N ASP A 170 12.52 8.27 -5.54
CA ASP A 170 12.22 7.90 -6.92
C ASP A 170 10.96 7.00 -6.99
N MET A 171 9.98 7.40 -7.79
CA MET A 171 8.76 6.65 -8.05
C MET A 171 9.01 5.26 -8.63
N ALA A 172 9.96 5.11 -9.55
CA ALA A 172 10.30 3.82 -10.14
C ALA A 172 10.90 2.86 -9.11
N TYR A 173 11.68 3.38 -8.17
CA TYR A 173 12.18 2.60 -7.04
C TYR A 173 11.04 2.12 -6.13
N VAL A 174 10.11 3.01 -5.75
CA VAL A 174 8.94 2.66 -4.93
C VAL A 174 8.08 1.61 -5.61
N GLU A 175 7.83 1.77 -6.90
CA GLU A 175 7.09 0.80 -7.71
C GLU A 175 7.78 -0.56 -7.74
N GLY A 176 9.10 -0.58 -7.88
CA GLY A 176 9.93 -1.80 -7.79
C GLY A 176 9.74 -2.52 -6.46
N VAL A 177 9.79 -1.79 -5.35
CA VAL A 177 9.54 -2.33 -4.00
C VAL A 177 8.15 -2.97 -3.91
N ILE A 178 7.11 -2.27 -4.39
CA ILE A 178 5.73 -2.80 -4.36
C ILE A 178 5.62 -4.09 -5.17
N LYS A 179 6.18 -4.11 -6.39
CA LYS A 179 6.16 -5.30 -7.24
C LYS A 179 6.87 -6.50 -6.62
N ASP A 180 8.02 -6.26 -6.00
CA ASP A 180 8.85 -7.31 -5.42
C ASP A 180 8.23 -7.93 -4.17
N TYR A 181 7.58 -7.13 -3.33
CA TYR A 181 7.04 -7.60 -2.06
C TYR A 181 5.57 -8.02 -2.12
N PHE A 182 4.75 -7.45 -2.99
CA PHE A 182 3.30 -7.61 -2.91
C PHE A 182 2.63 -8.14 -4.18
N VAL A 183 3.28 -8.08 -5.34
CA VAL A 183 2.66 -8.47 -6.62
C VAL A 183 3.15 -9.85 -7.10
N LYS A 184 4.43 -10.19 -6.91
CA LYS A 184 5.06 -11.46 -7.37
C LYS A 184 4.55 -12.71 -6.66
#